data_5101c607f7e39111c77ddb72f420a657
#
_entry.id   5101c607f7e39111c77ddb72f420a657
#
_cell.length_a   1.000
_cell.length_b   1.000
_cell.length_c   1.000
_cell.angle_alpha   90.00
_cell.angle_beta   90.00
_cell.angle_gamma   90.00
#
_symmetry.space_group_name_H-M   'P 1'
#
loop_
_entity.id
_entity.type
_entity.pdbx_description
1 polymer ?
#
loop_
_entity_poly.entity_id
_entity_poly.type
_entity_poly.pdbx_seq_one_letter_code
_entity_poly.pdbx_strand_id
1 'polypeptide(L)'
;MAKTFNQMVAAAMAEVPVISPAKAHRRMQEDPRTLVIDPRDAADIPATGIIPEAMNISYGALTYKADNELPPEWREPELEDRSRPIITACESGELGALSGKLLKDMGFSNVSILEGGTQAWKDAGYPTK
;
A
#
# COMPACT_ATOMS: atom_id res chain seq x y z
N MET A 1 -4.27 4.45 26.44
CA MET A 1 -5.61 4.74 25.88
C MET A 1 -5.88 3.82 24.70
N ALA A 2 -7.02 3.19 24.73
CA ALA A 2 -7.41 2.31 23.63
C ALA A 2 -7.74 3.14 22.38
N LYS A 3 -7.36 2.63 21.22
CA LYS A 3 -7.65 3.24 19.91
C LYS A 3 -8.53 2.31 19.10
N THR A 4 -9.49 2.88 18.41
CA THR A 4 -10.32 2.12 17.47
C THR A 4 -9.60 1.97 16.12
N PHE A 5 -10.08 1.06 15.30
CA PHE A 5 -9.59 0.91 13.93
C PHE A 5 -9.67 2.26 13.18
N ASN A 6 -10.82 2.93 13.24
CA ASN A 6 -10.98 4.21 12.54
C ASN A 6 -10.04 5.29 13.06
N GLN A 7 -9.74 5.31 14.35
CA GLN A 7 -8.77 6.25 14.91
C GLN A 7 -7.36 5.96 14.42
N MET A 8 -6.99 4.69 14.31
CA MET A 8 -5.68 4.30 13.75
C MET A 8 -5.57 4.68 12.28
N VAL A 9 -6.63 4.47 11.52
CA VAL A 9 -6.68 4.86 10.10
C VAL A 9 -6.54 6.37 9.95
N ALA A 10 -7.28 7.15 10.73
CA ALA A 10 -7.20 8.61 10.68
C ALA A 10 -5.79 9.12 11.02
N ALA A 11 -5.15 8.51 12.02
CA ALA A 11 -3.79 8.88 12.39
C ALA A 11 -2.80 8.58 11.26
N ALA A 12 -2.96 7.43 10.60
CA ALA A 12 -2.12 7.06 9.46
C ALA A 12 -2.28 8.07 8.31
N MET A 13 -3.51 8.44 8.00
CA MET A 13 -3.80 9.41 6.93
C MET A 13 -3.29 10.82 7.26
N ALA A 14 -3.12 11.13 8.52
CA ALA A 14 -2.54 12.41 8.94
C ALA A 14 -1.02 12.44 8.79
N GLU A 15 -0.37 11.29 8.79
CA GLU A 15 1.09 11.17 8.73
C GLU A 15 1.65 10.83 7.36
N VAL A 16 0.84 10.20 6.50
CA VAL A 16 1.27 9.72 5.17
C VAL A 16 0.44 10.41 4.11
N PRO A 17 1.06 10.90 3.02
CA PRO A 17 0.31 11.53 1.94
C PRO A 17 -0.77 10.61 1.38
N VAL A 18 -1.96 11.15 1.17
CA VAL A 18 -3.08 10.46 0.54
C VAL A 18 -3.24 11.02 -0.85
N ILE A 19 -3.24 10.17 -1.88
CA ILE A 19 -3.31 10.62 -3.26
C ILE A 19 -4.55 10.05 -3.96
N SER A 20 -5.06 10.80 -4.93
CA SER A 20 -6.21 10.37 -5.72
C SER A 20 -5.84 9.24 -6.68
N PRO A 21 -6.82 8.47 -7.17
CA PRO A 21 -6.57 7.48 -8.21
C PRO A 21 -5.88 8.06 -9.45
N ALA A 22 -6.30 9.26 -9.89
CA ALA A 22 -5.68 9.91 -11.05
C ALA A 22 -4.21 10.22 -10.82
N LYS A 23 -3.87 10.72 -9.63
CA LYS A 23 -2.48 11.01 -9.29
C LYS A 23 -1.65 9.73 -9.16
N ALA A 24 -2.24 8.69 -8.58
CA ALA A 24 -1.57 7.39 -8.46
C ALA A 24 -1.27 6.82 -9.86
N HIS A 25 -2.26 6.83 -10.74
CA HIS A 25 -2.11 6.35 -12.10
C HIS A 25 -1.00 7.10 -12.83
N ARG A 26 -0.98 8.42 -12.71
CA ARG A 26 0.05 9.26 -13.32
C ARG A 26 1.45 8.93 -12.80
N ARG A 27 1.59 8.76 -11.47
CA ARG A 27 2.88 8.39 -10.87
C ARG A 27 3.39 7.05 -11.37
N MET A 28 2.49 6.07 -11.51
CA MET A 28 2.86 4.75 -12.02
C MET A 28 3.37 4.83 -13.45
N GLN A 29 2.82 5.73 -14.26
CA GLN A 29 3.26 5.93 -15.64
C GLN A 29 4.57 6.72 -15.73
N GLU A 30 4.74 7.73 -14.89
CA GLU A 30 5.93 8.59 -14.91
C GLU A 30 7.16 7.91 -14.32
N ASP A 31 6.97 7.02 -13.36
CA ASP A 31 8.07 6.31 -12.71
C ASP A 31 7.77 4.81 -12.66
N PRO A 32 8.39 4.03 -13.55
CA PRO A 32 8.16 2.58 -13.59
C PRO A 32 8.66 1.83 -12.35
N ARG A 33 9.43 2.48 -11.48
CA ARG A 33 9.84 1.89 -10.21
C ARG A 33 8.75 1.97 -9.16
N THR A 34 7.68 2.72 -9.39
CA THR A 34 6.57 2.81 -8.45
C THR A 34 5.99 1.43 -8.19
N LEU A 35 6.00 1.01 -6.95
CA LEU A 35 5.46 -0.27 -6.53
C LEU A 35 4.14 -0.07 -5.82
N VAL A 36 3.09 -0.71 -6.31
CA VAL A 36 1.79 -0.74 -5.62
C VAL A 36 1.76 -1.97 -4.74
N ILE A 37 1.45 -1.79 -3.46
CA ILE A 37 1.29 -2.89 -2.52
C ILE A 37 -0.17 -2.98 -2.10
N ASP A 38 -0.75 -4.16 -2.27
CA ASP A 38 -2.08 -4.47 -1.78
C ASP A 38 -1.96 -5.31 -0.51
N PRO A 39 -2.31 -4.75 0.66
CA PRO A 39 -2.09 -5.43 1.93
C PRO A 39 -3.23 -6.35 2.37
N ARG A 40 -4.20 -6.61 1.49
CA ARG A 40 -5.31 -7.50 1.82
C ARG A 40 -4.84 -8.95 1.92
N ASP A 41 -5.62 -9.76 2.61
CA ASP A 41 -5.45 -11.19 2.54
C ASP A 41 -5.79 -11.66 1.12
N ALA A 42 -5.02 -12.60 0.59
CA ALA A 42 -5.18 -13.05 -0.80
C ALA A 42 -6.60 -13.51 -1.11
N ALA A 43 -7.28 -14.11 -0.14
CA ALA A 43 -8.65 -14.61 -0.32
C ALA A 43 -9.67 -13.50 -0.59
N ASP A 44 -9.37 -12.26 -0.22
CA ASP A 44 -10.30 -11.14 -0.39
C ASP A 44 -10.18 -10.44 -1.74
N ILE A 45 -9.15 -10.78 -2.51
CA ILE A 45 -8.86 -10.11 -3.79
C ILE A 45 -9.80 -10.52 -4.92
N PRO A 46 -10.17 -11.79 -5.11
CA PRO A 46 -10.96 -12.19 -6.28
C PRO A 46 -12.31 -11.45 -6.42
N ALA A 47 -12.92 -11.05 -5.31
CA ALA A 47 -14.22 -10.37 -5.35
C ALA A 47 -14.15 -8.98 -5.99
N THR A 48 -13.01 -8.31 -5.93
CA THR A 48 -12.85 -6.93 -6.42
C THR A 48 -11.83 -6.80 -7.54
N GLY A 49 -10.91 -7.76 -7.64
CA GLY A 49 -9.73 -7.64 -8.46
C GLY A 49 -8.63 -6.85 -7.76
N ILE A 50 -7.53 -6.67 -8.44
CA ILE A 50 -6.34 -5.98 -7.94
C ILE A 50 -5.83 -5.01 -9.01
N ILE A 51 -5.20 -3.93 -8.60
CA ILE A 51 -4.55 -3.00 -9.53
C ILE A 51 -3.46 -3.78 -10.29
N PRO A 52 -3.40 -3.65 -11.63
CA PRO A 52 -2.41 -4.40 -12.40
C PRO A 52 -0.99 -4.15 -11.89
N GLU A 53 -0.21 -5.20 -11.80
CA GLU A 53 1.17 -5.21 -11.33
C GLU A 53 1.35 -4.91 -9.84
N ALA A 54 0.26 -4.73 -9.08
CA ALA A 54 0.36 -4.61 -7.64
C ALA A 54 0.88 -5.91 -7.02
N MET A 55 1.68 -5.76 -5.99
CA MET A 55 2.19 -6.90 -5.23
C MET A 55 1.27 -7.11 -4.03
N ASN A 56 0.68 -8.29 -3.92
CA ASN A 56 -0.15 -8.64 -2.78
C ASN A 56 0.74 -9.18 -1.66
N ILE A 57 0.84 -8.41 -0.60
CA ILE A 57 1.51 -8.81 0.63
C ILE A 57 0.57 -8.47 1.77
N SER A 58 0.02 -9.47 2.44
CA SER A 58 -0.90 -9.23 3.56
C SER A 58 -0.24 -8.34 4.62
N TYR A 59 -1.05 -7.55 5.32
CA TYR A 59 -0.54 -6.62 6.33
C TYR A 59 0.36 -7.31 7.35
N GLY A 60 -0.05 -8.48 7.84
CA GLY A 60 0.76 -9.24 8.80
C GLY A 60 2.12 -9.64 8.23
N ALA A 61 2.16 -10.11 7.00
CA ALA A 61 3.41 -10.49 6.35
C ALA A 61 4.27 -9.27 6.04
N LEU A 62 3.64 -8.14 5.72
CA LEU A 62 4.37 -6.90 5.41
C LEU A 62 5.24 -6.46 6.59
N THR A 63 4.82 -6.72 7.82
CA THR A 63 5.56 -6.32 9.01
C THR A 63 6.98 -6.88 9.06
N TYR A 64 7.20 -8.08 8.52
CA TYR A 64 8.54 -8.67 8.52
C TYR A 64 9.19 -8.72 7.14
N LYS A 65 8.39 -8.81 6.07
CA LYS A 65 8.94 -8.83 4.71
C LYS A 65 9.61 -7.52 4.32
N ALA A 66 9.20 -6.41 4.95
CA ALA A 66 9.78 -5.09 4.71
C ALA A 66 10.99 -4.79 5.58
N ASP A 67 11.37 -5.70 6.46
CA ASP A 67 12.54 -5.53 7.32
C ASP A 67 13.82 -5.82 6.55
N ASN A 68 14.90 -5.09 6.86
CA ASN A 68 16.22 -5.30 6.22
C ASN A 68 17.22 -6.05 7.09
N GLU A 69 16.87 -6.34 8.35
CA GLU A 69 17.78 -6.99 9.29
C GLU A 69 17.50 -8.46 9.51
N LEU A 70 16.29 -8.92 9.16
CA LEU A 70 15.94 -10.33 9.24
C LEU A 70 16.68 -11.13 8.17
N PRO A 71 16.77 -12.47 8.30
CA PRO A 71 17.39 -13.29 7.27
C PRO A 71 16.76 -13.07 5.89
N PRO A 72 17.56 -13.13 4.82
CA PRO A 72 17.06 -12.85 3.46
C PRO A 72 15.83 -13.66 3.04
N GLU A 73 15.71 -14.89 3.50
CA GLU A 73 14.59 -15.76 3.16
C GLU A 73 13.25 -15.30 3.75
N TRP A 74 13.27 -14.36 4.70
CA TRP A 74 12.06 -13.79 5.31
C TRP A 74 11.64 -12.50 4.62
N ARG A 75 12.55 -11.88 3.86
CA ARG A 75 12.36 -10.54 3.31
C ARG A 75 11.85 -10.58 1.88
N GLU A 76 11.18 -9.51 1.47
CA GLU A 76 10.80 -9.31 0.09
C GLU A 76 11.86 -8.44 -0.59
N PRO A 77 12.60 -8.97 -1.59
CA PRO A 77 13.65 -8.19 -2.26
C PRO A 77 13.17 -6.87 -2.87
N GLU A 78 11.92 -6.82 -3.32
CA GLU A 78 11.36 -5.60 -3.90
C GLU A 78 11.20 -4.46 -2.91
N LEU A 79 11.33 -4.74 -1.60
CA LEU A 79 11.17 -3.76 -0.54
C LEU A 79 12.50 -3.34 0.09
N GLU A 80 13.64 -3.69 -0.49
CA GLU A 80 14.94 -3.36 0.11
C GLU A 80 15.30 -1.88 -0.01
N ASP A 81 14.93 -1.24 -1.11
CA ASP A 81 15.24 0.17 -1.34
C ASP A 81 14.22 1.07 -0.63
N ARG A 82 14.65 1.71 0.45
CA ARG A 82 13.81 2.59 1.26
C ARG A 82 13.37 3.87 0.54
N SER A 83 14.01 4.22 -0.57
CA SER A 83 13.63 5.40 -1.36
C SER A 83 12.70 5.07 -2.52
N ARG A 84 12.42 3.80 -2.74
CA ARG A 84 11.53 3.39 -3.83
C ARG A 84 10.13 3.97 -3.63
N PRO A 85 9.51 4.57 -4.69
CA PRO A 85 8.13 5.05 -4.57
C PRO A 85 7.16 3.90 -4.34
N ILE A 86 6.36 4.00 -3.29
CA ILE A 86 5.37 2.97 -2.94
C ILE A 86 4.00 3.61 -2.80
N ILE A 87 2.99 2.96 -3.35
CA ILE A 87 1.58 3.31 -3.16
C ILE A 87 0.89 2.12 -2.50
N THR A 88 0.26 2.35 -1.36
CA THR A 88 -0.50 1.29 -0.69
C THR A 88 -1.97 1.39 -1.06
N ALA A 89 -2.56 0.28 -1.47
CA ALA A 89 -3.93 0.24 -1.96
C ALA A 89 -4.65 -1.03 -1.52
N CYS A 90 -5.61 -0.91 -0.64
CA CYS A 90 -6.52 -2.02 -0.29
C CYS A 90 -7.85 -1.86 -1.03
N GLU A 91 -8.93 -2.43 -0.51
CA GLU A 91 -10.23 -2.34 -1.16
C GLU A 91 -10.82 -0.93 -1.08
N SER A 92 -10.91 -0.35 0.10
CA SER A 92 -11.57 0.94 0.34
C SER A 92 -10.68 1.99 1.01
N GLY A 93 -9.43 1.67 1.29
CA GLY A 93 -8.44 2.65 1.75
C GLY A 93 -7.92 2.48 3.17
N GLU A 94 -8.67 1.83 4.07
CA GLU A 94 -8.33 1.78 5.49
C GLU A 94 -7.07 0.95 5.75
N LEU A 95 -7.01 -0.27 5.24
CA LEU A 95 -5.84 -1.12 5.43
C LEU A 95 -4.63 -0.60 4.65
N GLY A 96 -4.87 0.05 3.51
CA GLY A 96 -3.84 0.76 2.78
C GLY A 96 -3.23 1.87 3.60
N ALA A 97 -4.06 2.60 4.36
CA ALA A 97 -3.59 3.66 5.25
C ALA A 97 -2.68 3.08 6.35
N LEU A 98 -3.12 2.02 7.01
CA LEU A 98 -2.31 1.38 8.05
C LEU A 98 -0.99 0.86 7.49
N SER A 99 -1.02 0.32 6.28
CA SER A 99 0.18 -0.20 5.61
C SER A 99 1.14 0.91 5.23
N GLY A 100 0.61 2.05 4.77
CA GLY A 100 1.43 3.21 4.46
C GLY A 100 2.16 3.73 5.69
N LYS A 101 1.45 3.81 6.82
CA LYS A 101 2.07 4.21 8.08
C LYS A 101 3.12 3.21 8.54
N LEU A 102 2.82 1.91 8.43
CA LEU A 102 3.78 0.87 8.77
C LEU A 102 5.09 1.04 7.99
N LEU A 103 5.00 1.20 6.68
CA LEU A 103 6.18 1.35 5.84
C LEU A 103 6.94 2.64 6.16
N LYS A 104 6.23 3.74 6.41
CA LYS A 104 6.86 4.98 6.85
C LYS A 104 7.65 4.75 8.14
N ASP A 105 7.04 4.10 9.12
CA ASP A 105 7.68 3.81 10.40
C ASP A 105 8.90 2.89 10.22
N MET A 106 8.90 2.06 9.19
CA MET A 106 10.02 1.18 8.86
C MET A 106 11.09 1.86 8.00
N GLY A 107 10.97 3.16 7.77
CA GLY A 107 12.01 3.94 7.12
C GLY A 107 11.82 4.23 5.63
N PHE A 108 10.69 3.85 5.05
CA PHE A 108 10.40 4.19 3.65
C PHE A 108 10.12 5.68 3.52
N SER A 109 10.81 6.35 2.61
CA SER A 109 10.77 7.81 2.49
C SER A 109 9.77 8.32 1.46
N ASN A 110 9.23 7.45 0.61
CA ASN A 110 8.35 7.86 -0.49
C ASN A 110 7.13 6.94 -0.57
N VAL A 111 6.27 7.03 0.44
CA VAL A 111 5.05 6.22 0.54
C VAL A 111 3.84 7.12 0.42
N SER A 112 2.86 6.69 -0.35
CA SER A 112 1.56 7.35 -0.47
C SER A 112 0.44 6.33 -0.32
N ILE A 113 -0.69 6.78 0.19
CA ILE A 113 -1.90 5.97 0.36
C ILE A 113 -2.85 6.28 -0.79
N LEU A 114 -3.36 5.27 -1.46
CA LEU A 114 -4.39 5.46 -2.49
C LEU A 114 -5.74 5.74 -1.82
N GLU A 115 -6.23 6.96 -2.03
CA GLU A 115 -7.53 7.37 -1.50
C GLU A 115 -8.64 6.48 -2.04
N GLY A 116 -9.43 5.91 -1.13
CA GLY A 116 -10.54 5.05 -1.50
C GLY A 116 -10.16 3.68 -2.05
N GLY A 117 -8.87 3.38 -2.13
CA GLY A 117 -8.37 2.07 -2.51
C GLY A 117 -8.73 1.63 -3.91
N THR A 118 -8.72 0.31 -4.12
CA THR A 118 -9.01 -0.29 -5.43
C THR A 118 -10.43 0.05 -5.91
N GLN A 119 -11.39 0.20 -5.01
CA GLN A 119 -12.75 0.59 -5.41
C GLN A 119 -12.77 1.97 -6.06
N ALA A 120 -12.11 2.96 -5.44
CA ALA A 120 -12.03 4.30 -6.02
C ALA A 120 -11.25 4.31 -7.34
N TRP A 121 -10.23 3.47 -7.45
CA TRP A 121 -9.47 3.26 -8.69
C TRP A 121 -10.40 2.79 -9.81
N LYS A 122 -11.24 1.79 -9.54
CA LYS A 122 -12.22 1.29 -10.51
C LYS A 122 -13.26 2.35 -10.84
N ASP A 123 -13.77 3.05 -9.84
CA ASP A 123 -14.77 4.10 -10.04
C ASP A 123 -14.24 5.24 -10.91
N ALA A 124 -12.94 5.47 -10.88
CA ALA A 124 -12.29 6.46 -11.73
C ALA A 124 -12.08 5.97 -13.17
N GLY A 125 -12.43 4.73 -13.47
CA GLY A 125 -12.34 4.17 -14.81
C GLY A 125 -11.03 3.43 -15.11
N TYR A 126 -10.19 3.21 -14.12
CA TYR A 126 -8.94 2.48 -14.33
C TYR A 126 -9.14 0.97 -14.20
N PRO A 127 -8.36 0.18 -14.94
CA PRO A 127 -8.58 -1.26 -14.99
C PRO A 127 -8.07 -1.98 -13.73
N THR A 128 -8.69 -3.13 -13.45
CA THR A 128 -8.17 -4.11 -12.50
C THR A 128 -7.93 -5.44 -13.22
N LYS A 129 -7.21 -6.27 -12.54
CA LYS A 129 -6.80 -7.56 -13.07
C LYS A 129 -7.40 -8.71 -12.26
#